data_2c01f9b6132277c4bf6d812b1258b924
#
_entry.id   2c01f9b6132277c4bf6d812b1258b924
#
_cell.length_a   1.000
_cell.length_b   1.000
_cell.length_c   1.000
_cell.angle_alpha   90.00
_cell.angle_beta   90.00
_cell.angle_gamma   90.00
#
_symmetry.space_group_name_H-M   'P 1'
#
loop_
_entity.id
_entity.type
_entity.pdbx_description
1 polymer ?
#
loop_
_entity_poly.entity_id
_entity_poly.type
_entity_poly.pdbx_seq_one_letter_code
_entity_poly.pdbx_strand_id
1 'polypeptide(L)'
;MRRLTALLAALLLLAFTGCAANPAQPESTSSPAQADETQADFQVESAYPLEYAKEFTVDECTGGTRLITIQNARYLVVPENSTVPNGLSEDITVLQKPLENVYLVSTSAMDPILKLDARSAVTLSGTSAENWYLPEAKEAMENGEISYAGKYSAPDYERIVSANCGLAIENTMIYHTPEVKEQLEKFGIPVLVERSSYESDPLARMEWVKLYGILFDKEAEAETFFNEQVQRIRPLLGQDTTGKTAVFFSVTSNNLVTVRKSNDYVAKMIGMAGGEYVFSDLSDNGNNLATINLSLEEFYADAKDADVLIYNSTIEGKIETTEQLLSKCPMLADFKAVQNGNVWCTTQSLFQESMELPDLILDMNRVFTAESPNAVNEDELKFLTHVS
;
A
#
# COMPACT_ATOMS: atom_id res chain seq x y z
N MET A 1 -37.42 11.03 62.55
CA MET A 1 -37.94 10.23 63.69
C MET A 1 -37.22 8.88 63.70
N ARG A 2 -36.38 8.71 64.74
CA ARG A 2 -36.28 7.52 65.61
C ARG A 2 -35.82 6.23 64.88
N ARG A 3 -34.84 5.45 65.25
CA ARG A 3 -33.86 5.26 66.36
C ARG A 3 -33.16 3.95 65.99
N LEU A 4 -31.81 3.82 65.96
CA LEU A 4 -30.97 3.33 67.06
C LEU A 4 -31.28 1.92 67.56
N THR A 5 -30.27 1.00 67.42
CA THR A 5 -29.63 0.18 68.48
C THR A 5 -28.81 -0.92 67.79
N ALA A 6 -27.53 -1.08 67.85
CA ALA A 6 -26.50 -1.28 68.87
C ALA A 6 -26.74 -2.52 69.76
N LEU A 7 -25.69 -3.41 69.79
CA LEU A 7 -25.10 -4.20 70.90
C LEU A 7 -24.47 -5.49 70.35
N LEU A 8 -23.21 -5.73 70.43
CA LEU A 8 -22.25 -6.02 71.55
C LEU A 8 -22.11 -7.53 71.82
N ALA A 9 -20.87 -7.96 71.64
CA ALA A 9 -19.99 -8.82 72.47
C ALA A 9 -20.31 -10.29 72.71
N ALA A 10 -19.32 -11.18 72.53
CA ALA A 10 -18.51 -11.63 73.63
C ALA A 10 -17.49 -12.69 73.21
N LEU A 11 -16.27 -12.49 73.74
CA LEU A 11 -15.12 -13.36 73.82
C LEU A 11 -15.42 -14.72 74.47
N LEU A 12 -14.76 -15.79 74.01
CA LEU A 12 -14.34 -16.86 74.91
C LEU A 12 -13.06 -17.56 74.38
N LEU A 13 -11.97 -17.35 75.08
CA LEU A 13 -10.72 -18.09 75.06
C LEU A 13 -10.91 -19.42 75.77
N LEU A 14 -10.41 -20.52 75.22
CA LEU A 14 -10.03 -21.71 75.96
C LEU A 14 -8.83 -22.37 75.32
N ALA A 15 -7.71 -22.28 76.06
CA ALA A 15 -6.48 -23.01 75.78
C ALA A 15 -6.59 -24.45 76.32
N PHE A 16 -6.15 -25.42 75.56
CA PHE A 16 -5.71 -26.73 76.07
C PHE A 16 -4.42 -27.16 75.34
N THR A 17 -3.42 -27.37 76.16
CA THR A 17 -2.15 -27.99 75.86
C THR A 17 -2.25 -29.50 75.81
N GLY A 18 -1.63 -30.16 74.86
CA GLY A 18 -1.46 -31.62 74.81
C GLY A 18 -0.40 -32.04 73.82
N CYS A 19 0.65 -32.68 74.36
CA CYS A 19 1.87 -33.10 73.65
C CYS A 19 1.72 -34.28 72.71
N ALA A 20 2.59 -34.27 71.67
CA ALA A 20 3.36 -35.36 71.10
C ALA A 20 2.64 -36.46 70.27
N ALA A 21 2.96 -36.49 68.99
CA ALA A 21 3.58 -37.59 68.26
C ALA A 21 3.79 -37.22 66.79
N ASN A 22 5.02 -37.32 66.30
CA ASN A 22 5.36 -37.24 64.90
C ASN A 22 4.96 -38.53 64.18
N PRO A 23 4.35 -38.49 63.03
CA PRO A 23 4.89 -39.24 61.89
C PRO A 23 4.73 -38.55 60.53
N ALA A 24 5.76 -38.73 59.73
CA ALA A 24 5.80 -38.78 58.27
C ALA A 24 5.26 -37.54 57.48
N GLN A 25 6.20 -36.81 56.89
CA GLN A 25 6.01 -35.90 55.77
C GLN A 25 5.34 -36.63 54.58
N PRO A 26 4.31 -36.05 53.96
CA PRO A 26 4.03 -36.32 52.57
C PRO A 26 4.78 -35.33 51.71
N GLU A 27 5.42 -35.84 50.68
CA GLU A 27 6.14 -35.12 49.63
C GLU A 27 5.33 -33.93 49.10
N SER A 28 5.94 -32.75 49.14
CA SER A 28 5.49 -31.56 48.46
C SER A 28 5.60 -31.85 46.95
N THR A 29 4.49 -32.09 46.27
CA THR A 29 4.38 -31.91 44.83
C THR A 29 4.62 -30.43 44.56
N SER A 30 5.86 -30.12 44.10
CA SER A 30 6.19 -28.88 43.50
C SER A 30 5.30 -28.64 42.28
N SER A 31 4.34 -27.74 42.41
CA SER A 31 3.68 -27.11 41.28
C SER A 31 4.78 -26.57 40.34
N PRO A 32 4.72 -26.79 39.04
CA PRO A 32 5.69 -26.18 38.16
C PRO A 32 5.56 -24.66 38.36
N ALA A 33 6.69 -24.04 38.73
CA ALA A 33 6.83 -22.59 38.70
C ALA A 33 6.39 -22.12 37.32
N GLN A 34 5.35 -21.30 37.23
CA GLN A 34 5.15 -20.46 36.08
C GLN A 34 6.47 -19.70 35.90
N ALA A 35 7.14 -19.95 34.79
CA ALA A 35 8.24 -19.11 34.36
C ALA A 35 7.66 -17.70 34.28
N ASP A 36 8.15 -16.82 35.14
CA ASP A 36 7.94 -15.38 35.03
C ASP A 36 8.68 -15.00 33.75
N GLU A 37 7.95 -14.96 32.61
CA GLU A 37 8.48 -14.43 31.36
C GLU A 37 8.76 -12.95 31.63
N THR A 38 10.00 -12.65 32.03
CA THR A 38 10.47 -11.29 32.14
C THR A 38 10.34 -10.67 30.77
N GLN A 39 9.33 -9.81 30.63
CA GLN A 39 9.09 -9.01 29.45
C GLN A 39 10.36 -8.26 29.07
N ALA A 40 10.89 -8.50 27.88
CA ALA A 40 12.12 -7.89 27.39
C ALA A 40 11.96 -6.38 27.23
N ASP A 41 13.03 -5.64 27.45
CA ASP A 41 13.07 -4.21 27.13
C ASP A 41 13.17 -4.02 25.63
N PHE A 42 12.47 -2.99 25.12
CA PHE A 42 12.50 -2.61 23.71
C PHE A 42 13.89 -2.13 23.30
N GLN A 43 14.50 -2.77 22.29
CA GLN A 43 15.76 -2.35 21.68
C GLN A 43 15.73 -2.65 20.17
N VAL A 44 16.28 -1.74 19.38
CA VAL A 44 16.58 -1.97 17.96
C VAL A 44 17.85 -2.79 17.86
N GLU A 45 17.81 -3.90 17.12
CA GLU A 45 18.93 -4.84 16.95
C GLU A 45 19.65 -4.63 15.62
N SER A 46 18.88 -4.49 14.52
CA SER A 46 19.43 -4.25 13.18
C SER A 46 18.39 -3.57 12.27
N ALA A 47 18.87 -2.99 11.17
CA ALA A 47 17.97 -2.51 10.11
C ALA A 47 17.55 -3.70 9.23
N TYR A 48 16.26 -3.78 8.89
CA TYR A 48 15.75 -4.71 7.88
C TYR A 48 16.19 -4.24 6.49
N PRO A 49 16.71 -5.12 5.62
CA PRO A 49 17.27 -4.73 4.34
C PRO A 49 16.18 -4.28 3.34
N LEU A 50 16.22 -3.00 2.97
CA LEU A 50 15.48 -2.41 1.86
C LEU A 50 16.48 -1.88 0.83
N GLU A 51 16.27 -2.15 -0.45
CA GLU A 51 17.20 -1.77 -1.51
C GLU A 51 16.80 -0.47 -2.21
N TYR A 52 15.51 -0.23 -2.37
CA TYR A 52 14.96 0.85 -3.21
C TYR A 52 14.05 1.80 -2.44
N ALA A 53 13.21 1.28 -1.55
CA ALA A 53 12.20 2.04 -0.82
C ALA A 53 12.82 3.14 0.06
N LYS A 54 12.17 4.32 0.06
CA LYS A 54 12.62 5.51 0.80
C LYS A 54 11.52 6.12 1.67
N GLU A 55 10.26 5.81 1.38
CA GLU A 55 9.12 6.35 2.12
C GLU A 55 8.80 5.56 3.40
N PHE A 56 9.45 4.41 3.61
CA PHE A 56 9.41 3.67 4.87
C PHE A 56 10.76 3.04 5.20
N THR A 57 10.97 2.75 6.48
CA THR A 57 12.07 1.92 6.99
C THR A 57 11.53 0.88 7.95
N VAL A 58 12.29 -0.17 8.16
CA VAL A 58 11.98 -1.23 9.12
C VAL A 58 13.22 -1.51 9.95
N ASP A 59 13.07 -1.59 11.26
CA ASP A 59 14.09 -2.07 12.17
C ASP A 59 13.67 -3.41 12.79
N GLU A 60 14.59 -4.33 12.84
CA GLU A 60 14.47 -5.56 13.63
C GLU A 60 14.71 -5.24 15.10
N CYS A 61 13.79 -5.70 15.94
CA CYS A 61 13.83 -5.35 17.37
C CYS A 61 13.74 -6.59 18.27
N THR A 62 14.01 -6.41 19.54
CA THR A 62 13.96 -7.47 20.56
C THR A 62 12.65 -8.25 20.52
N GLY A 63 12.74 -9.56 20.78
CA GLY A 63 11.56 -10.44 20.79
C GLY A 63 10.96 -10.73 19.40
N GLY A 64 11.72 -10.52 18.32
CA GLY A 64 11.26 -10.73 16.95
C GLY A 64 10.26 -9.69 16.47
N THR A 65 10.14 -8.56 17.18
CA THR A 65 9.28 -7.45 16.76
C THR A 65 9.90 -6.67 15.61
N ARG A 66 9.08 -5.97 14.84
CA ARG A 66 9.51 -5.11 13.72
C ARG A 66 9.01 -3.69 13.96
N LEU A 67 9.90 -2.71 13.94
CA LEU A 67 9.52 -1.31 14.02
C LEU A 67 9.47 -0.72 12.60
N ILE A 68 8.28 -0.47 12.10
CA ILE A 68 8.05 0.20 10.82
C ILE A 68 7.98 1.70 11.08
N THR A 69 8.73 2.49 10.31
CA THR A 69 8.65 3.95 10.33
C THR A 69 8.23 4.45 8.95
N ILE A 70 7.13 5.21 8.89
CA ILE A 70 6.62 5.87 7.69
C ILE A 70 6.56 7.37 7.99
N GLN A 71 7.46 8.15 7.43
CA GLN A 71 7.67 9.56 7.83
C GLN A 71 7.91 9.69 9.34
N ASN A 72 6.95 10.29 10.06
CA ASN A 72 7.01 10.48 11.51
C ASN A 72 6.17 9.46 12.28
N ALA A 73 5.41 8.60 11.59
CA ALA A 73 4.59 7.58 12.23
C ALA A 73 5.41 6.30 12.45
N ARG A 74 5.30 5.73 13.65
CA ARG A 74 6.06 4.55 14.08
C ARG A 74 5.11 3.45 14.51
N TYR A 75 5.30 2.25 13.96
CA TYR A 75 4.43 1.10 14.22
C TYR A 75 5.27 -0.08 14.66
N LEU A 76 5.05 -0.58 15.87
CA LEU A 76 5.70 -1.80 16.33
C LEU A 76 4.81 -3.01 16.04
N VAL A 77 5.21 -3.81 15.08
CA VAL A 77 4.57 -5.08 14.78
C VAL A 77 5.06 -6.13 15.77
N VAL A 78 4.14 -6.66 16.57
CA VAL A 78 4.42 -7.66 17.59
C VAL A 78 3.90 -9.01 17.11
N PRO A 79 4.74 -10.07 17.06
CA PRO A 79 4.32 -11.40 16.62
C PRO A 79 3.17 -11.96 17.46
N GLU A 80 2.37 -12.84 16.85
CA GLU A 80 1.31 -13.55 17.55
C GLU A 80 1.87 -14.28 18.77
N ASN A 81 1.14 -14.27 19.89
CA ASN A 81 1.51 -14.88 21.17
C ASN A 81 2.77 -14.31 21.82
N SER A 82 3.33 -13.21 21.31
CA SER A 82 4.42 -12.48 21.95
C SER A 82 3.90 -11.34 22.81
N THR A 83 4.65 -11.01 23.87
CA THR A 83 4.33 -9.87 24.74
C THR A 83 4.92 -8.58 24.16
N VAL A 84 4.17 -7.48 24.30
CA VAL A 84 4.66 -6.16 23.93
C VAL A 84 5.88 -5.80 24.80
N PRO A 85 7.04 -5.40 24.23
CA PRO A 85 8.22 -5.04 25.02
C PRO A 85 7.97 -3.87 25.99
N ASN A 86 8.74 -3.82 27.09
CA ASN A 86 8.71 -2.67 28.01
C ASN A 86 9.47 -1.47 27.43
N GLY A 87 9.17 -0.28 27.92
CA GLY A 87 9.95 0.93 27.61
C GLY A 87 9.67 1.53 26.23
N LEU A 88 8.52 1.20 25.61
CA LEU A 88 8.10 1.82 24.36
C LEU A 88 7.85 3.32 24.56
N SER A 89 8.25 4.11 23.57
CA SER A 89 7.88 5.53 23.48
C SER A 89 6.40 5.67 23.16
N GLU A 90 5.75 6.70 23.71
CA GLU A 90 4.30 6.97 23.53
C GLU A 90 3.90 7.23 22.07
N ASP A 91 4.85 7.58 21.21
CA ASP A 91 4.62 7.81 19.76
C ASP A 91 4.61 6.52 18.94
N ILE A 92 4.87 5.37 19.55
CA ILE A 92 4.85 4.07 18.87
C ILE A 92 3.46 3.44 18.97
N THR A 93 2.83 3.25 17.82
CA THR A 93 1.58 2.50 17.70
C THR A 93 1.88 1.00 17.66
N VAL A 94 1.30 0.23 18.57
CA VAL A 94 1.48 -1.23 18.60
C VAL A 94 0.50 -1.91 17.66
N LEU A 95 1.02 -2.76 16.78
CA LEU A 95 0.27 -3.64 15.90
C LEU A 95 0.48 -5.09 16.36
N GLN A 96 -0.42 -5.58 17.18
CA GLN A 96 -0.38 -6.96 17.67
C GLN A 96 -0.96 -7.90 16.64
N LYS A 97 -0.19 -8.89 16.17
CA LYS A 97 -0.70 -9.92 15.26
C LYS A 97 -1.57 -10.95 16.02
N PRO A 98 -2.53 -11.62 15.30
CA PRO A 98 -2.85 -11.44 13.88
C PRO A 98 -3.57 -10.12 13.60
N LEU A 99 -3.28 -9.49 12.46
CA LEU A 99 -4.01 -8.31 12.00
C LEU A 99 -5.19 -8.78 11.15
N GLU A 100 -6.37 -8.70 11.70
CA GLU A 100 -7.61 -9.16 11.10
C GLU A 100 -8.61 -8.02 10.93
N ASN A 101 -9.62 -8.26 10.10
CA ASN A 101 -10.69 -7.29 9.84
C ASN A 101 -10.16 -5.93 9.39
N VAL A 102 -9.17 -5.95 8.50
CA VAL A 102 -8.54 -4.74 7.97
C VAL A 102 -9.55 -3.91 7.19
N TYR A 103 -9.61 -2.61 7.50
CA TYR A 103 -10.28 -1.60 6.70
C TYR A 103 -9.30 -1.02 5.70
N LEU A 104 -9.45 -1.40 4.43
CA LEU A 104 -8.55 -1.02 3.34
C LEU A 104 -9.13 0.12 2.52
N VAL A 105 -8.46 1.27 2.55
CA VAL A 105 -8.82 2.49 1.80
C VAL A 105 -7.84 2.77 0.67
N SER A 106 -6.55 2.46 0.87
CA SER A 106 -5.55 2.56 -0.19
C SER A 106 -5.72 1.44 -1.21
N THR A 107 -6.17 1.79 -2.41
CA THR A 107 -6.43 0.79 -3.48
C THR A 107 -5.17 0.10 -3.97
N SER A 108 -4.01 0.79 -3.94
CA SER A 108 -2.71 0.21 -4.31
C SER A 108 -2.20 -0.85 -3.32
N ALA A 109 -2.75 -0.87 -2.10
CA ALA A 109 -2.37 -1.83 -1.07
C ALA A 109 -3.05 -3.20 -1.24
N MET A 110 -4.14 -3.29 -2.02
CA MET A 110 -4.82 -4.57 -2.23
C MET A 110 -3.95 -5.56 -3.03
N ASP A 111 -3.26 -5.07 -4.06
CA ASP A 111 -2.47 -5.96 -4.94
C ASP A 111 -1.34 -6.70 -4.19
N PRO A 112 -0.45 -6.04 -3.40
CA PRO A 112 0.52 -6.77 -2.60
C PRO A 112 -0.12 -7.73 -1.59
N ILE A 113 -1.26 -7.40 -1.02
CA ILE A 113 -2.00 -8.28 -0.11
C ILE A 113 -2.50 -9.54 -0.85
N LEU A 114 -2.99 -9.38 -2.09
CA LEU A 114 -3.38 -10.49 -2.96
C LEU A 114 -2.18 -11.37 -3.34
N LYS A 115 -1.06 -10.76 -3.75
CA LYS A 115 0.17 -11.50 -4.12
C LYS A 115 0.75 -12.33 -2.97
N LEU A 116 0.46 -11.95 -1.74
CA LEU A 116 0.89 -12.66 -0.53
C LEU A 116 -0.15 -13.66 -0.01
N ASP A 117 -1.26 -13.87 -0.72
CA ASP A 117 -2.38 -14.72 -0.26
C ASP A 117 -2.91 -14.31 1.14
N ALA A 118 -2.90 -13.00 1.40
CA ALA A 118 -3.34 -12.42 2.67
C ALA A 118 -4.72 -11.71 2.58
N ARG A 119 -5.46 -11.89 1.49
CA ARG A 119 -6.76 -11.24 1.24
C ARG A 119 -7.76 -11.44 2.37
N SER A 120 -7.75 -12.62 3.00
CA SER A 120 -8.68 -12.96 4.08
C SER A 120 -8.60 -12.01 5.30
N ALA A 121 -7.48 -11.32 5.47
CA ALA A 121 -7.34 -10.30 6.50
C ALA A 121 -8.18 -9.04 6.22
N VAL A 122 -8.52 -8.77 4.95
CA VAL A 122 -9.29 -7.60 4.52
C VAL A 122 -10.77 -7.96 4.48
N THR A 123 -11.56 -7.35 5.36
CA THR A 123 -13.02 -7.55 5.43
C THR A 123 -13.82 -6.29 5.16
N LEU A 124 -13.13 -5.14 5.15
CA LEU A 124 -13.75 -3.83 4.93
C LEU A 124 -12.97 -3.06 3.86
N SER A 125 -13.70 -2.38 2.98
CA SER A 125 -13.13 -1.59 1.89
C SER A 125 -13.65 -0.15 1.90
N GLY A 126 -12.73 0.80 1.65
CA GLY A 126 -13.06 2.20 1.36
C GLY A 126 -13.46 2.45 -0.10
N THR A 127 -13.37 1.42 -0.93
CA THR A 127 -13.70 1.44 -2.35
C THR A 127 -14.86 0.49 -2.61
N SER A 128 -15.86 0.92 -3.37
CA SER A 128 -17.02 0.11 -3.72
C SER A 128 -16.68 -0.89 -4.84
N ALA A 129 -17.47 -1.96 -4.99
CA ALA A 129 -17.19 -3.06 -5.91
C ALA A 129 -17.03 -2.61 -7.36
N GLU A 130 -17.84 -1.64 -7.82
CA GLU A 130 -17.77 -1.10 -9.19
C GLU A 130 -16.47 -0.36 -9.50
N ASN A 131 -15.73 0.11 -8.47
CA ASN A 131 -14.47 0.84 -8.60
C ASN A 131 -13.24 -0.04 -8.39
N TRP A 132 -13.43 -1.34 -8.13
CA TRP A 132 -12.35 -2.30 -8.12
C TRP A 132 -12.12 -2.86 -9.52
N TYR A 133 -10.89 -2.70 -10.02
CA TYR A 133 -10.39 -3.29 -11.25
C TYR A 133 -9.58 -4.57 -11.02
N LEU A 134 -9.28 -4.90 -9.75
CA LEU A 134 -8.71 -6.19 -9.35
C LEU A 134 -9.83 -7.21 -9.24
N PRO A 135 -9.85 -8.28 -10.07
CA PRO A 135 -10.95 -9.23 -10.11
C PRO A 135 -11.24 -9.88 -8.77
N GLU A 136 -10.19 -10.29 -8.04
CA GLU A 136 -10.33 -10.97 -6.75
C GLU A 136 -10.92 -10.07 -5.67
N ALA A 137 -10.56 -8.78 -5.67
CA ALA A 137 -11.13 -7.81 -4.74
C ALA A 137 -12.61 -7.53 -5.05
N LYS A 138 -12.94 -7.40 -6.35
CA LYS A 138 -14.31 -7.20 -6.81
C LYS A 138 -15.19 -8.40 -6.48
N GLU A 139 -14.75 -9.60 -6.79
CA GLU A 139 -15.45 -10.85 -6.50
C GLU A 139 -15.69 -11.03 -4.99
N ALA A 140 -14.67 -10.76 -4.16
CA ALA A 140 -14.80 -10.82 -2.71
C ALA A 140 -15.87 -9.86 -2.17
N MET A 141 -16.01 -8.67 -2.76
CA MET A 141 -17.08 -7.73 -2.41
C MET A 141 -18.45 -8.21 -2.90
N GLU A 142 -18.54 -8.73 -4.12
CA GLU A 142 -19.79 -9.25 -4.69
C GLU A 142 -20.30 -10.47 -3.90
N ASN A 143 -19.39 -11.30 -3.38
CA ASN A 143 -19.70 -12.46 -2.53
C ASN A 143 -19.95 -12.07 -1.05
N GLY A 144 -19.77 -10.79 -0.68
CA GLY A 144 -19.96 -10.31 0.69
C GLY A 144 -18.84 -10.67 1.68
N GLU A 145 -17.70 -11.13 1.20
CA GLU A 145 -16.50 -11.39 2.00
C GLU A 145 -15.81 -10.08 2.41
N ILE A 146 -15.90 -9.07 1.56
CA ILE A 146 -15.47 -7.70 1.84
C ILE A 146 -16.70 -6.78 1.76
N SER A 147 -16.92 -5.97 2.79
CA SER A 147 -18.01 -4.99 2.83
C SER A 147 -17.51 -3.57 2.60
N TYR A 148 -18.26 -2.78 1.83
CA TYR A 148 -17.99 -1.35 1.72
C TYR A 148 -18.26 -0.66 3.06
N ALA A 149 -17.27 0.06 3.59
CA ALA A 149 -17.32 0.75 4.88
C ALA A 149 -17.08 2.26 4.77
N GLY A 150 -17.44 2.85 3.62
CA GLY A 150 -17.26 4.29 3.37
C GLY A 150 -15.85 4.64 2.89
N LYS A 151 -15.69 5.83 2.30
CA LYS A 151 -14.41 6.34 1.78
C LYS A 151 -13.60 7.05 2.87
N TYR A 152 -12.31 7.33 2.61
CA TYR A 152 -11.37 8.02 3.51
C TYR A 152 -11.97 9.26 4.23
N SER A 153 -12.83 10.04 3.57
CA SER A 153 -13.42 11.27 4.12
C SER A 153 -14.78 11.09 4.79
N ALA A 154 -15.37 9.90 4.71
CA ALA A 154 -16.69 9.59 5.28
C ALA A 154 -16.81 8.08 5.54
N PRO A 155 -16.03 7.53 6.49
CA PRO A 155 -16.10 6.12 6.83
C PRO A 155 -17.37 5.82 7.64
N ASP A 156 -17.86 4.59 7.53
CA ASP A 156 -18.92 4.03 8.34
C ASP A 156 -18.33 3.53 9.66
N TYR A 157 -18.17 4.41 10.63
CA TYR A 157 -17.56 4.09 11.92
C TYR A 157 -18.30 2.97 12.66
N GLU A 158 -19.64 2.91 12.56
CA GLU A 158 -20.42 1.87 13.22
C GLU A 158 -20.06 0.49 12.68
N ARG A 159 -19.98 0.37 11.36
CA ARG A 159 -19.56 -0.86 10.68
C ARG A 159 -18.12 -1.26 11.02
N ILE A 160 -17.21 -0.29 10.98
CA ILE A 160 -15.77 -0.53 11.22
C ILE A 160 -15.55 -1.00 12.67
N VAL A 161 -16.18 -0.34 13.65
CA VAL A 161 -16.08 -0.73 15.06
C VAL A 161 -16.77 -2.09 15.32
N SER A 162 -17.96 -2.30 14.73
CA SER A 162 -18.70 -3.56 14.91
C SER A 162 -17.98 -4.77 14.30
N ALA A 163 -17.16 -4.56 13.29
CA ALA A 163 -16.32 -5.61 12.69
C ALA A 163 -15.08 -5.93 13.53
N ASN A 164 -14.83 -5.24 14.64
CA ASN A 164 -13.58 -5.32 15.41
C ASN A 164 -12.35 -5.07 14.53
N CYS A 165 -12.35 -3.98 13.77
CA CYS A 165 -11.28 -3.62 12.86
C CYS A 165 -9.92 -3.58 13.59
N GLY A 166 -8.97 -4.40 13.15
CA GLY A 166 -7.64 -4.50 13.76
C GLY A 166 -6.62 -3.51 13.19
N LEU A 167 -6.86 -3.00 11.97
CA LEU A 167 -5.99 -2.04 11.29
C LEU A 167 -6.77 -1.31 10.19
N ALA A 168 -6.65 0.01 10.12
CA ALA A 168 -7.05 0.79 8.96
C ALA A 168 -5.81 1.11 8.09
N ILE A 169 -5.84 0.74 6.80
CA ILE A 169 -4.80 1.09 5.83
C ILE A 169 -5.35 2.19 4.95
N GLU A 170 -4.98 3.41 5.27
CA GLU A 170 -5.43 4.63 4.61
C GLU A 170 -4.46 5.07 3.52
N ASN A 171 -4.95 5.84 2.56
CA ASN A 171 -4.10 6.56 1.62
C ASN A 171 -3.84 8.00 2.12
N THR A 172 -2.93 8.71 1.44
CA THR A 172 -2.52 10.06 1.84
C THR A 172 -3.62 11.13 1.74
N MET A 173 -4.76 10.83 1.10
CA MET A 173 -5.91 11.73 1.07
C MET A 173 -6.51 11.94 2.47
N ILE A 174 -6.25 11.04 3.42
CA ILE A 174 -6.65 11.18 4.82
C ILE A 174 -6.10 12.46 5.47
N TYR A 175 -4.97 12.99 4.98
CA TYR A 175 -4.39 14.25 5.45
C TYR A 175 -5.27 15.48 5.17
N HIS A 176 -6.22 15.37 4.25
CA HIS A 176 -7.22 16.43 4.00
C HIS A 176 -8.41 16.36 4.97
N THR A 177 -8.52 15.27 5.72
CA THR A 177 -9.57 15.02 6.71
C THR A 177 -8.96 14.41 7.98
N PRO A 178 -8.02 15.10 8.65
CA PRO A 178 -7.28 14.56 9.79
C PRO A 178 -8.18 14.11 10.94
N GLU A 179 -9.37 14.72 11.08
CA GLU A 179 -10.38 14.35 12.06
C GLU A 179 -10.88 12.90 11.90
N VAL A 180 -10.85 12.36 10.69
CA VAL A 180 -11.23 10.96 10.44
C VAL A 180 -10.19 10.02 11.03
N LYS A 181 -8.91 10.29 10.79
CA LYS A 181 -7.80 9.53 11.37
C LYS A 181 -7.87 9.56 12.90
N GLU A 182 -8.00 10.76 13.49
CA GLU A 182 -8.12 10.92 14.94
C GLU A 182 -9.34 10.16 15.51
N GLN A 183 -10.44 10.10 14.77
CA GLN A 183 -11.64 9.41 15.24
C GLN A 183 -11.47 7.89 15.22
N LEU A 184 -10.82 7.31 14.19
CA LEU A 184 -10.47 5.90 14.15
C LEU A 184 -9.53 5.53 15.32
N GLU A 185 -8.51 6.35 15.56
CA GLU A 185 -7.56 6.16 16.67
C GLU A 185 -8.24 6.26 18.05
N LYS A 186 -9.20 7.16 18.23
CA LYS A 186 -10.04 7.25 19.45
C LYS A 186 -10.88 6.00 19.70
N PHE A 187 -11.25 5.27 18.65
CA PHE A 187 -11.90 3.97 18.76
C PHE A 187 -10.91 2.82 19.02
N GLY A 188 -9.63 3.12 19.17
CA GLY A 188 -8.58 2.13 19.38
C GLY A 188 -8.16 1.39 18.10
N ILE A 189 -8.51 1.91 16.93
CA ILE A 189 -8.15 1.33 15.63
C ILE A 189 -6.85 1.98 15.15
N PRO A 190 -5.74 1.22 15.03
CA PRO A 190 -4.51 1.73 14.46
C PRO A 190 -4.73 2.20 13.01
N VAL A 191 -4.11 3.32 12.64
CA VAL A 191 -4.20 3.85 11.27
C VAL A 191 -2.81 3.91 10.65
N LEU A 192 -2.56 3.07 9.65
CA LEU A 192 -1.35 3.10 8.83
C LEU A 192 -1.65 3.89 7.55
N VAL A 193 -0.89 4.96 7.30
CA VAL A 193 -1.04 5.73 6.07
C VAL A 193 -0.02 5.23 5.05
N GLU A 194 -0.53 4.58 4.02
CA GLU A 194 0.23 4.01 2.91
C GLU A 194 0.79 5.12 2.02
N ARG A 195 2.07 5.02 1.64
CA ARG A 195 2.78 6.05 0.90
C ARG A 195 3.57 5.54 -0.31
N SER A 196 3.31 4.33 -0.76
CA SER A 196 4.00 3.79 -1.94
C SER A 196 3.87 4.69 -3.17
N SER A 197 2.77 5.47 -3.24
CA SER A 197 2.54 6.42 -4.31
C SER A 197 3.52 7.62 -4.35
N TYR A 198 4.27 7.83 -3.28
CA TYR A 198 5.31 8.88 -3.19
C TYR A 198 6.71 8.36 -3.54
N GLU A 199 6.87 7.05 -3.69
CA GLU A 199 8.12 6.50 -4.20
C GLU A 199 8.33 6.94 -5.66
N SER A 200 9.48 7.54 -5.92
CA SER A 200 9.86 8.00 -7.27
C SER A 200 10.48 6.90 -8.13
N ASP A 201 10.72 5.73 -7.55
CA ASP A 201 11.27 4.55 -8.23
C ASP A 201 10.22 3.45 -8.30
N PRO A 202 9.95 2.86 -9.48
CA PRO A 202 8.99 1.77 -9.59
C PRO A 202 9.38 0.55 -8.76
N LEU A 203 10.67 0.25 -8.61
CA LEU A 203 11.13 -0.84 -7.73
C LEU A 203 10.92 -0.51 -6.26
N ALA A 204 11.11 0.76 -5.87
CA ALA A 204 10.80 1.20 -4.52
C ALA A 204 9.32 1.03 -4.18
N ARG A 205 8.41 1.36 -5.12
CA ARG A 205 6.97 1.12 -4.95
C ARG A 205 6.65 -0.35 -4.75
N MET A 206 7.28 -1.22 -5.53
CA MET A 206 7.08 -2.67 -5.43
C MET A 206 7.67 -3.24 -4.15
N GLU A 207 8.75 -2.67 -3.63
CA GLU A 207 9.37 -3.14 -2.38
C GLU A 207 8.45 -2.97 -1.15
N TRP A 208 7.38 -2.18 -1.25
CA TRP A 208 6.32 -2.11 -0.24
C TRP A 208 5.64 -3.47 0.01
N VAL A 209 5.76 -4.44 -0.90
CA VAL A 209 5.31 -5.82 -0.64
C VAL A 209 5.97 -6.41 0.60
N LYS A 210 7.22 -6.03 0.92
CA LYS A 210 7.94 -6.47 2.12
C LYS A 210 7.27 -5.94 3.41
N LEU A 211 6.73 -4.70 3.37
CA LEU A 211 5.96 -4.16 4.48
C LEU A 211 4.70 -5.01 4.75
N TYR A 212 3.96 -5.37 3.69
CA TYR A 212 2.79 -6.25 3.82
C TYR A 212 3.17 -7.66 4.25
N GLY A 213 4.33 -8.17 3.81
CA GLY A 213 4.91 -9.41 4.32
C GLY A 213 5.08 -9.41 5.84
N ILE A 214 5.61 -8.31 6.39
CA ILE A 214 5.78 -8.13 7.84
C ILE A 214 4.41 -8.06 8.54
N LEU A 215 3.44 -7.33 7.99
CA LEU A 215 2.11 -7.19 8.60
C LEU A 215 1.34 -8.51 8.65
N PHE A 216 1.49 -9.38 7.66
CA PHE A 216 0.65 -10.57 7.48
C PHE A 216 1.41 -11.91 7.58
N ASP A 217 2.60 -11.94 8.20
CA ASP A 217 3.43 -13.16 8.36
C ASP A 217 3.81 -13.83 7.03
N LYS A 218 4.15 -13.01 6.02
CA LYS A 218 4.50 -13.43 4.66
C LYS A 218 5.85 -12.84 4.20
N GLU A 219 6.80 -12.67 5.11
CA GLU A 219 8.08 -12.04 4.82
C GLU A 219 8.87 -12.81 3.74
N ALA A 220 8.90 -14.14 3.82
CA ALA A 220 9.64 -14.97 2.87
C ALA A 220 8.99 -14.96 1.47
N GLU A 221 7.67 -15.00 1.41
CA GLU A 221 6.90 -14.90 0.17
C GLU A 221 7.09 -13.51 -0.47
N ALA A 222 7.07 -12.45 0.34
CA ALA A 222 7.29 -11.07 -0.11
C ALA A 222 8.68 -10.86 -0.70
N GLU A 223 9.71 -11.38 -0.03
CA GLU A 223 11.09 -11.33 -0.52
C GLU A 223 11.25 -12.09 -1.84
N THR A 224 10.69 -13.29 -1.92
CA THR A 224 10.73 -14.11 -3.13
C THR A 224 10.03 -13.40 -4.29
N PHE A 225 8.80 -12.92 -4.06
CA PHE A 225 8.03 -12.21 -5.06
C PHE A 225 8.78 -10.97 -5.57
N PHE A 226 9.28 -10.12 -4.66
CA PHE A 226 10.01 -8.91 -5.03
C PHE A 226 11.22 -9.24 -5.90
N ASN A 227 12.04 -10.20 -5.48
CA ASN A 227 13.24 -10.61 -6.21
C ASN A 227 12.91 -11.15 -7.61
N GLU A 228 11.85 -11.95 -7.75
CA GLU A 228 11.39 -12.45 -9.05
C GLU A 228 11.00 -11.29 -9.98
N GLN A 229 10.26 -10.31 -9.47
CA GLN A 229 9.86 -9.15 -10.28
C GLN A 229 11.05 -8.30 -10.72
N VAL A 230 12.03 -8.07 -9.86
CA VAL A 230 13.28 -7.38 -10.21
C VAL A 230 14.04 -8.13 -11.30
N GLN A 231 14.11 -9.47 -11.22
CA GLN A 231 14.79 -10.29 -12.24
C GLN A 231 14.13 -10.18 -13.61
N ARG A 232 12.81 -10.01 -13.71
CA ARG A 232 12.08 -9.88 -15.00
C ARG A 232 12.54 -8.67 -15.81
N ILE A 233 12.83 -7.55 -15.15
CA ILE A 233 13.26 -6.32 -15.83
C ILE A 233 14.78 -6.10 -15.82
N ARG A 234 15.53 -6.93 -15.10
CA ARG A 234 17.00 -6.83 -15.04
C ARG A 234 17.66 -6.72 -16.42
N PRO A 235 17.23 -7.47 -17.46
CA PRO A 235 17.83 -7.36 -18.80
C PRO A 235 17.66 -5.97 -19.43
N LEU A 236 16.69 -5.17 -18.99
CA LEU A 236 16.44 -3.83 -19.52
C LEU A 236 17.24 -2.76 -18.77
N LEU A 237 17.67 -3.06 -17.54
CA LEU A 237 18.38 -2.07 -16.72
C LEU A 237 19.77 -1.81 -17.28
N GLY A 238 20.03 -0.55 -17.65
CA GLY A 238 21.33 -0.13 -18.18
C GLY A 238 21.52 -0.39 -19.67
N GLN A 239 20.48 -0.78 -20.41
CA GLN A 239 20.52 -0.80 -21.88
C GLN A 239 20.58 0.63 -22.45
N ASP A 240 21.11 0.74 -23.65
CA ASP A 240 21.08 2.00 -24.39
C ASP A 240 19.63 2.40 -24.74
N THR A 241 19.37 3.69 -24.81
CA THR A 241 18.08 4.20 -25.27
C THR A 241 17.79 3.80 -26.71
N THR A 242 16.52 3.55 -27.01
CA THR A 242 16.04 3.32 -28.38
C THR A 242 15.99 4.62 -29.21
N GLY A 243 16.16 5.77 -28.56
CA GLY A 243 15.96 7.10 -29.16
C GLY A 243 14.49 7.44 -29.44
N LYS A 244 13.53 6.59 -29.00
CA LYS A 244 12.11 6.88 -29.11
C LYS A 244 11.65 7.79 -27.98
N THR A 245 11.07 8.93 -28.35
CA THR A 245 10.47 9.86 -27.41
C THR A 245 9.03 9.46 -27.08
N ALA A 246 8.66 9.51 -25.80
CA ALA A 246 7.36 9.08 -25.33
C ALA A 246 6.71 10.09 -24.37
N VAL A 247 5.37 10.15 -24.41
CA VAL A 247 4.53 10.96 -23.52
C VAL A 247 3.51 10.07 -22.84
N PHE A 248 3.37 10.23 -21.52
CA PHE A 248 2.30 9.64 -20.72
C PHE A 248 1.36 10.75 -20.25
N PHE A 249 0.10 10.73 -20.69
CA PHE A 249 -0.82 11.85 -20.49
C PHE A 249 -2.29 11.45 -20.37
N SER A 250 -3.10 12.38 -19.88
CA SER A 250 -4.58 12.34 -20.03
C SER A 250 -5.10 13.75 -20.33
N VAL A 251 -6.29 13.82 -20.94
CA VAL A 251 -6.97 15.09 -21.25
C VAL A 251 -8.11 15.25 -20.26
N THR A 252 -8.10 16.33 -19.48
CA THR A 252 -9.13 16.63 -18.50
C THR A 252 -10.40 17.21 -19.15
N SER A 253 -11.53 17.13 -18.44
CA SER A 253 -12.79 17.76 -18.86
C SER A 253 -12.71 19.29 -19.05
N ASN A 254 -11.69 19.94 -18.47
CA ASN A 254 -11.43 21.37 -18.59
C ASN A 254 -10.44 21.71 -19.72
N ASN A 255 -10.19 20.78 -20.64
CA ASN A 255 -9.25 20.93 -21.74
C ASN A 255 -7.80 21.25 -21.32
N LEU A 256 -7.37 20.74 -20.15
CA LEU A 256 -5.97 20.72 -19.76
C LEU A 256 -5.40 19.31 -20.02
N VAL A 257 -4.10 19.25 -20.24
CA VAL A 257 -3.38 17.99 -20.38
C VAL A 257 -2.60 17.70 -19.11
N THR A 258 -2.95 16.60 -18.44
CA THR A 258 -2.21 16.14 -17.28
C THR A 258 -1.05 15.26 -17.73
N VAL A 259 0.17 15.62 -17.36
CA VAL A 259 1.40 14.87 -17.62
C VAL A 259 2.12 14.55 -16.30
N ARG A 260 3.05 13.60 -16.33
CA ARG A 260 3.89 13.26 -15.18
C ARG A 260 5.05 14.23 -15.05
N LYS A 261 5.46 14.54 -13.83
CA LYS A 261 6.72 15.27 -13.59
C LYS A 261 7.92 14.35 -13.86
N SER A 262 9.08 14.95 -14.11
CA SER A 262 10.32 14.23 -14.44
C SER A 262 10.80 13.27 -13.35
N ASN A 263 10.49 13.55 -12.09
CA ASN A 263 10.83 12.72 -10.94
C ASN A 263 9.78 11.66 -10.58
N ASP A 264 8.69 11.55 -11.35
CA ASP A 264 7.64 10.54 -11.14
C ASP A 264 8.12 9.15 -11.62
N TYR A 265 7.65 8.11 -10.94
CA TYR A 265 8.02 6.73 -11.25
C TYR A 265 7.62 6.29 -12.67
N VAL A 266 6.55 6.87 -13.26
CA VAL A 266 6.13 6.57 -14.65
C VAL A 266 7.16 7.12 -15.62
N ALA A 267 7.66 8.35 -15.42
CA ALA A 267 8.74 8.92 -16.22
C ALA A 267 9.99 8.02 -16.15
N LYS A 268 10.30 7.51 -14.95
CA LYS A 268 11.42 6.58 -14.76
C LYS A 268 11.19 5.23 -15.46
N MET A 269 9.96 4.68 -15.44
CA MET A 269 9.63 3.45 -16.17
C MET A 269 9.81 3.59 -17.68
N ILE A 270 9.48 4.75 -18.27
CA ILE A 270 9.74 5.04 -19.68
C ILE A 270 11.24 4.93 -19.97
N GLY A 271 12.08 5.52 -19.12
CA GLY A 271 13.54 5.39 -19.24
C GLY A 271 14.03 3.95 -19.08
N MET A 272 13.54 3.20 -18.09
CA MET A 272 13.88 1.79 -17.88
C MET A 272 13.47 0.91 -19.08
N ALA A 273 12.39 1.28 -19.76
CA ALA A 273 11.93 0.62 -20.98
C ALA A 273 12.73 1.01 -22.23
N GLY A 274 13.72 1.91 -22.13
CA GLY A 274 14.57 2.36 -23.24
C GLY A 274 13.98 3.54 -24.03
N GLY A 275 12.89 4.18 -23.54
CA GLY A 275 12.35 5.40 -24.14
C GLY A 275 12.93 6.68 -23.53
N GLU A 276 12.68 7.81 -24.17
CA GLU A 276 13.01 9.14 -23.69
C GLU A 276 11.72 9.90 -23.32
N TYR A 277 11.57 10.24 -22.06
CA TYR A 277 10.37 10.97 -21.63
C TYR A 277 10.45 12.44 -22.07
N VAL A 278 9.46 12.90 -22.84
CA VAL A 278 9.45 14.26 -23.42
C VAL A 278 9.56 15.36 -22.35
N PHE A 279 8.90 15.16 -21.20
CA PHE A 279 8.88 16.13 -20.10
C PHE A 279 9.95 15.85 -19.03
N SER A 280 11.14 15.40 -19.45
CA SER A 280 12.27 15.07 -18.55
C SER A 280 12.79 16.29 -17.76
N ASP A 281 12.57 17.51 -18.25
CA ASP A 281 12.97 18.76 -17.58
C ASP A 281 11.85 19.39 -16.74
N LEU A 282 10.66 18.79 -16.75
CA LEU A 282 9.50 19.30 -16.01
C LEU A 282 9.65 18.98 -14.52
N SER A 283 10.42 19.82 -13.83
CA SER A 283 10.76 19.65 -12.43
C SER A 283 9.64 20.06 -11.47
N ASP A 284 9.83 19.73 -10.21
CA ASP A 284 8.93 20.12 -9.14
C ASP A 284 8.89 21.64 -8.95
N ASN A 285 7.69 22.22 -9.06
CA ASN A 285 7.42 23.64 -8.82
C ASN A 285 7.00 23.93 -7.37
N GLY A 286 7.42 23.08 -6.42
CA GLY A 286 7.18 23.25 -4.98
C GLY A 286 5.88 22.64 -4.47
N ASN A 287 5.15 21.88 -5.29
CA ASN A 287 4.06 21.04 -4.83
C ASN A 287 4.45 19.55 -4.93
N ASN A 288 4.06 18.76 -3.95
CA ASN A 288 4.37 17.32 -3.88
C ASN A 288 3.49 16.44 -4.80
N LEU A 289 2.84 17.03 -5.81
CA LEU A 289 2.01 16.26 -6.75
C LEU A 289 2.91 15.57 -7.78
N ALA A 290 2.58 14.36 -8.15
CA ALA A 290 3.26 13.57 -9.18
C ALA A 290 2.98 14.07 -10.61
N THR A 291 1.99 14.93 -10.77
CA THR A 291 1.51 15.42 -12.07
C THR A 291 1.47 16.94 -12.13
N ILE A 292 1.44 17.46 -13.36
CA ILE A 292 1.17 18.84 -13.66
C ILE A 292 0.16 18.95 -14.81
N ASN A 293 -0.68 19.99 -14.78
CA ASN A 293 -1.61 20.31 -15.86
C ASN A 293 -0.99 21.38 -16.75
N LEU A 294 -0.87 21.06 -18.01
CA LEU A 294 -0.40 21.97 -19.06
C LEU A 294 -1.59 22.51 -19.86
N SER A 295 -1.46 23.70 -20.40
CA SER A 295 -2.36 24.16 -21.46
C SER A 295 -2.17 23.32 -22.72
N LEU A 296 -3.18 23.33 -23.61
CA LEU A 296 -3.06 22.62 -24.89
C LEU A 296 -1.91 23.17 -25.74
N GLU A 297 -1.66 24.46 -25.70
CA GLU A 297 -0.59 25.13 -26.44
C GLU A 297 0.80 24.69 -25.95
N GLU A 298 1.02 24.64 -24.62
CA GLU A 298 2.26 24.15 -24.02
C GLU A 298 2.49 22.70 -24.39
N PHE A 299 1.47 21.85 -24.22
CA PHE A 299 1.54 20.43 -24.57
C PHE A 299 1.86 20.22 -26.06
N TYR A 300 1.22 20.99 -26.95
CA TYR A 300 1.50 20.94 -28.38
C TYR A 300 2.95 21.33 -28.70
N ALA A 301 3.43 22.43 -28.11
CA ALA A 301 4.78 22.91 -28.38
C ALA A 301 5.85 21.87 -28.06
N ASP A 302 5.67 21.14 -26.95
CA ASP A 302 6.68 20.22 -26.43
C ASP A 302 6.52 18.79 -26.94
N ALA A 303 5.28 18.32 -27.19
CA ALA A 303 4.98 16.91 -27.40
C ALA A 303 4.55 16.52 -28.81
N LYS A 304 4.30 17.47 -29.73
CA LYS A 304 3.79 17.17 -31.08
C LYS A 304 4.69 16.26 -31.90
N ASP A 305 6.00 16.29 -31.66
CA ASP A 305 6.98 15.53 -32.40
C ASP A 305 7.35 14.20 -31.68
N ALA A 306 6.67 13.85 -30.58
CA ALA A 306 6.86 12.60 -29.86
C ALA A 306 6.60 11.37 -30.75
N ASP A 307 7.42 10.32 -30.59
CA ASP A 307 7.29 9.08 -31.33
C ASP A 307 6.13 8.22 -30.84
N VAL A 308 5.82 8.27 -29.53
CA VAL A 308 4.82 7.43 -28.87
C VAL A 308 3.97 8.26 -27.93
N LEU A 309 2.66 8.11 -28.02
CA LEU A 309 1.70 8.65 -27.06
C LEU A 309 1.08 7.51 -26.25
N ILE A 310 1.14 7.62 -24.91
CA ILE A 310 0.51 6.67 -23.98
C ILE A 310 -0.56 7.43 -23.20
N TYR A 311 -1.82 7.14 -23.53
CA TYR A 311 -2.98 7.73 -22.88
C TYR A 311 -3.29 7.00 -21.57
N ASN A 312 -3.36 7.75 -20.48
CA ASN A 312 -3.72 7.23 -19.16
C ASN A 312 -5.25 7.14 -19.02
N SER A 313 -5.80 5.95 -19.02
CA SER A 313 -7.23 5.68 -18.92
C SER A 313 -7.79 5.71 -17.49
N THR A 314 -6.94 5.75 -16.48
CA THR A 314 -7.36 5.50 -15.08
C THR A 314 -8.25 6.60 -14.50
N ILE A 315 -8.27 7.79 -15.10
CA ILE A 315 -9.05 8.95 -14.61
C ILE A 315 -10.22 9.26 -15.55
N GLU A 316 -9.94 9.43 -16.84
CA GLU A 316 -10.92 9.93 -17.83
C GLU A 316 -11.51 8.80 -18.70
N GLY A 317 -11.26 7.55 -18.30
CA GLY A 317 -11.77 6.36 -18.99
C GLY A 317 -10.93 5.91 -20.18
N LYS A 318 -11.19 4.69 -20.64
CA LYS A 318 -10.48 4.06 -21.75
C LYS A 318 -10.83 4.73 -23.08
N ILE A 319 -9.85 4.81 -23.98
CA ILE A 319 -10.03 5.12 -25.41
C ILE A 319 -9.59 3.91 -26.23
N GLU A 320 -10.32 3.61 -27.28
CA GLU A 320 -10.08 2.46 -28.15
C GLU A 320 -9.78 2.87 -29.59
N THR A 321 -10.23 4.07 -30.00
CA THR A 321 -10.03 4.56 -31.36
C THR A 321 -9.44 5.98 -31.37
N THR A 322 -8.76 6.29 -32.48
CA THR A 322 -8.23 7.63 -32.73
C THR A 322 -9.34 8.68 -32.72
N GLU A 323 -10.54 8.37 -33.20
CA GLU A 323 -11.68 9.30 -33.18
C GLU A 323 -12.08 9.66 -31.74
N GLN A 324 -12.07 8.66 -30.83
CA GLN A 324 -12.34 8.92 -29.41
C GLN A 324 -11.29 9.84 -28.79
N LEU A 325 -10.00 9.63 -29.10
CA LEU A 325 -8.93 10.51 -28.67
C LEU A 325 -9.11 11.93 -29.20
N LEU A 326 -9.36 12.07 -30.52
CA LEU A 326 -9.54 13.36 -31.18
C LEU A 326 -10.82 14.07 -30.74
N SER A 327 -11.85 13.34 -30.30
CA SER A 327 -13.04 13.95 -29.70
C SER A 327 -12.75 14.64 -28.37
N LYS A 328 -11.76 14.13 -27.61
CA LYS A 328 -11.28 14.78 -26.38
C LYS A 328 -10.36 15.97 -26.65
N CYS A 329 -9.52 15.87 -27.67
CA CYS A 329 -8.56 16.91 -28.03
C CYS A 329 -8.27 16.89 -29.55
N PRO A 330 -9.00 17.66 -30.37
CA PRO A 330 -8.84 17.68 -31.84
C PRO A 330 -7.42 18.05 -32.31
N MET A 331 -6.69 18.84 -31.53
CA MET A 331 -5.33 19.28 -31.85
C MET A 331 -4.34 18.10 -31.95
N LEU A 332 -4.63 16.97 -31.31
CA LEU A 332 -3.77 15.77 -31.38
C LEU A 332 -3.67 15.21 -32.80
N ALA A 333 -4.57 15.58 -33.74
CA ALA A 333 -4.50 15.14 -35.14
C ALA A 333 -3.17 15.53 -35.83
N ASP A 334 -2.52 16.62 -35.37
CA ASP A 334 -1.25 17.09 -35.90
C ASP A 334 -0.01 16.43 -35.26
N PHE A 335 -0.20 15.58 -34.25
CA PHE A 335 0.89 14.93 -33.56
C PHE A 335 1.48 13.80 -34.39
N LYS A 336 2.81 13.73 -34.45
CA LYS A 336 3.56 12.68 -35.18
C LYS A 336 3.11 11.28 -34.81
N ALA A 337 2.95 11.00 -33.54
CA ALA A 337 2.51 9.67 -33.08
C ALA A 337 1.09 9.33 -33.58
N VAL A 338 0.15 10.29 -33.61
CA VAL A 338 -1.21 10.07 -34.12
C VAL A 338 -1.18 9.81 -35.63
N GLN A 339 -0.41 10.60 -36.38
CA GLN A 339 -0.25 10.42 -37.84
C GLN A 339 0.40 9.08 -38.22
N ASN A 340 1.27 8.56 -37.34
CA ASN A 340 1.93 7.26 -37.53
C ASN A 340 1.20 6.09 -36.89
N GLY A 341 0.01 6.32 -36.26
CA GLY A 341 -0.75 5.31 -35.54
C GLY A 341 -0.05 4.75 -34.29
N ASN A 342 0.87 5.52 -33.68
CA ASN A 342 1.65 5.06 -32.52
C ASN A 342 1.09 5.63 -31.20
N VAL A 343 -0.18 5.34 -30.99
CA VAL A 343 -0.95 5.74 -29.80
C VAL A 343 -1.37 4.51 -29.03
N TRP A 344 -1.15 4.53 -27.75
CA TRP A 344 -1.45 3.44 -26.83
C TRP A 344 -2.29 3.94 -25.66
N CYS A 345 -3.18 3.09 -25.16
CA CYS A 345 -4.03 3.39 -24.01
C CYS A 345 -3.76 2.40 -22.90
N THR A 346 -3.63 2.89 -21.66
CA THR A 346 -3.44 2.00 -20.51
C THR A 346 -4.74 1.29 -20.14
N THR A 347 -4.61 0.17 -19.40
CA THR A 347 -5.74 -0.42 -18.68
C THR A 347 -6.17 0.49 -17.51
N GLN A 348 -7.43 0.39 -17.11
CA GLN A 348 -7.95 1.15 -15.96
C GLN A 348 -7.45 0.59 -14.62
N SER A 349 -6.99 -0.65 -14.59
CA SER A 349 -6.39 -1.31 -13.41
C SER A 349 -4.99 -0.82 -13.04
N LEU A 350 -4.29 -0.12 -13.94
CA LEU A 350 -2.88 0.21 -13.84
C LEU A 350 -2.41 0.66 -12.45
N PHE A 351 -3.16 1.54 -11.78
CA PHE A 351 -2.74 2.04 -10.46
C PHE A 351 -3.23 1.18 -9.29
N GLN A 352 -4.08 0.19 -9.54
CA GLN A 352 -4.46 -0.81 -8.55
C GLN A 352 -3.54 -2.03 -8.60
N GLU A 353 -3.02 -2.40 -9.77
CA GLU A 353 -2.05 -3.48 -9.98
C GLU A 353 -0.61 -2.98 -9.68
N SER A 354 -0.38 -2.55 -8.45
CA SER A 354 0.86 -1.89 -8.04
C SER A 354 2.10 -2.81 -8.03
N MET A 355 1.87 -4.12 -8.02
CA MET A 355 2.94 -5.14 -8.04
C MET A 355 3.29 -5.62 -9.45
N GLU A 356 2.60 -5.13 -10.46
CA GLU A 356 2.79 -5.53 -11.86
C GLU A 356 3.48 -4.45 -12.71
N LEU A 357 4.17 -3.50 -12.07
CA LEU A 357 4.92 -2.43 -12.78
C LEU A 357 5.96 -2.96 -13.77
N PRO A 358 6.63 -4.12 -13.55
CA PRO A 358 7.48 -4.73 -14.55
C PRO A 358 6.77 -5.03 -15.86
N ASP A 359 5.48 -5.41 -15.83
CA ASP A 359 4.74 -5.68 -17.06
C ASP A 359 4.54 -4.41 -17.88
N LEU A 360 4.25 -3.27 -17.24
CA LEU A 360 4.17 -1.99 -17.95
C LEU A 360 5.53 -1.59 -18.54
N ILE A 361 6.64 -1.81 -17.82
CA ILE A 361 7.98 -1.55 -18.35
C ILE A 361 8.26 -2.43 -19.57
N LEU A 362 7.91 -3.72 -19.51
CA LEU A 362 8.06 -4.66 -20.62
C LEU A 362 7.18 -4.30 -21.81
N ASP A 363 5.93 -3.89 -21.57
CA ASP A 363 5.01 -3.43 -22.62
C ASP A 363 5.56 -2.20 -23.34
N MET A 364 6.01 -1.20 -22.57
CA MET A 364 6.66 -0.02 -23.16
C MET A 364 7.93 -0.39 -23.94
N ASN A 365 8.75 -1.31 -23.43
CA ASN A 365 9.94 -1.76 -24.15
C ASN A 365 9.57 -2.41 -25.49
N ARG A 366 8.54 -3.27 -25.55
CA ARG A 366 8.04 -3.85 -26.79
C ARG A 366 7.58 -2.77 -27.79
N VAL A 367 6.87 -1.76 -27.29
CA VAL A 367 6.42 -0.62 -28.11
C VAL A 367 7.61 0.20 -28.63
N PHE A 368 8.62 0.47 -27.80
CA PHE A 368 9.76 1.31 -28.18
C PHE A 368 10.75 0.59 -29.11
N THR A 369 10.85 -0.73 -29.02
CA THR A 369 11.77 -1.53 -29.86
C THR A 369 11.14 -1.99 -31.17
N ALA A 370 9.82 -1.93 -31.31
CA ALA A 370 9.12 -2.35 -32.51
C ALA A 370 9.44 -1.41 -33.71
N GLU A 371 9.56 -1.99 -34.90
CA GLU A 371 9.77 -1.24 -36.15
C GLU A 371 8.56 -0.37 -36.52
N SER A 372 7.37 -0.81 -36.15
CA SER A 372 6.12 -0.09 -36.32
C SER A 372 5.08 -0.52 -35.27
N PRO A 373 4.04 0.28 -34.99
CA PRO A 373 2.99 -0.10 -34.05
C PRO A 373 2.32 -1.43 -34.39
N ASN A 374 2.10 -1.70 -35.69
CA ASN A 374 1.48 -2.94 -36.17
C ASN A 374 2.38 -4.19 -36.03
N ALA A 375 3.67 -4.02 -35.71
CA ALA A 375 4.59 -5.12 -35.47
C ALA A 375 4.56 -5.57 -33.98
N VAL A 376 3.89 -4.82 -33.11
CA VAL A 376 3.73 -5.17 -31.71
C VAL A 376 2.66 -6.27 -31.59
N ASN A 377 3.00 -7.37 -30.93
CA ASN A 377 2.04 -8.41 -30.62
C ASN A 377 1.21 -8.00 -29.38
N GLU A 378 -0.01 -7.54 -29.59
CA GLU A 378 -0.88 -7.07 -28.50
C GLU A 378 -1.25 -8.15 -27.49
N ASP A 379 -1.29 -9.43 -27.90
CA ASP A 379 -1.54 -10.56 -26.99
C ASP A 379 -0.46 -10.74 -25.90
N GLU A 380 0.71 -10.13 -26.09
CA GLU A 380 1.82 -10.13 -25.15
C GLU A 380 1.80 -8.91 -24.22
N LEU A 381 0.91 -7.94 -24.45
CA LEU A 381 0.79 -6.74 -23.65
C LEU A 381 -0.23 -6.95 -22.52
N LYS A 382 0.13 -6.49 -21.34
CA LYS A 382 -0.76 -6.53 -20.18
C LYS A 382 -1.48 -5.20 -19.95
N PHE A 383 -0.75 -4.11 -20.03
CA PHE A 383 -1.25 -2.78 -19.67
C PHE A 383 -1.53 -1.87 -20.85
N LEU A 384 -0.94 -2.12 -22.00
CA LEU A 384 -1.08 -1.26 -23.16
C LEU A 384 -1.97 -1.92 -24.22
N THR A 385 -2.90 -1.13 -24.75
CA THR A 385 -3.74 -1.51 -25.90
C THR A 385 -3.52 -0.48 -26.99
N HIS A 386 -3.38 -0.92 -28.24
CA HIS A 386 -3.23 -0.03 -29.39
C HIS A 386 -4.53 0.74 -29.65
N VAL A 387 -4.41 2.05 -29.90
CA VAL A 387 -5.53 2.92 -30.27
C VAL A 387 -5.58 3.01 -31.78
N SER A 388 -6.55 2.32 -32.40
CA SER A 388 -6.67 2.15 -33.87
C SER A 388 -7.52 3.25 -34.55
#